data_b390fce79dfc98af4fcb4f4a695f807e
#
_entry.id   b390fce79dfc98af4fcb4f4a695f807e
#
_cell.length_a   1.000
_cell.length_b   1.000
_cell.length_c   1.000
_cell.angle_alpha   90.00
_cell.angle_beta   90.00
_cell.angle_gamma   90.00
#
_symmetry.space_group_name_H-M   'P 1'
#
loop_
_entity.id
_entity.type
_entity.pdbx_description
1 polymer ?
#
loop_
_entity_poly.entity_id
_entity_poly.type
_entity_poly.pdbx_seq_one_letter_code
_entity_poly.pdbx_strand_id
1 'polypeptide(L)'
;MRVATCIMVACLVLTAGSVSAEWFGDVYIGQSFTEKSDVTVHSSAGLGIFRDVEFDRSLAYGGRFGRYFDGAPFLGLGVDVFNFSPRIGPQRVRVDGCVPSGGCNGGQGGTNKLDVDALAISLDLILRLPLLKTETAPWGSVQPYITAGMPLFRTTVTPRTTAQFRNHDEDTGYSFGYKLGGGIALQVAQNLMLFAEYRFTHVRASVELRDATTLHHAPLRMDLDTHSVLVGLSARW
;
A
#
# COMPACT_ATOMS: atom_id res chain seq x y z
N MET A 1 -12.66 14.24 17.06
CA MET A 1 -11.99 15.57 17.10
C MET A 1 -10.49 15.35 17.06
N ARG A 2 -9.87 15.72 15.99
CA ARG A 2 -8.49 16.15 15.68
C ARG A 2 -8.02 15.58 14.37
N VAL A 3 -8.64 16.10 13.29
CA VAL A 3 -8.10 16.06 11.92
C VAL A 3 -7.58 17.48 11.69
N ALA A 4 -6.37 17.74 12.04
CA ALA A 4 -5.68 18.98 11.71
C ALA A 4 -4.20 18.88 12.08
N THR A 5 -3.40 18.14 11.32
CA THR A 5 -1.94 18.34 11.34
C THR A 5 -1.31 17.53 10.18
N CYS A 6 -1.58 17.88 8.95
CA CYS A 6 -0.81 17.38 7.79
C CYS A 6 -0.93 18.32 6.58
N ILE A 7 -0.90 19.63 6.83
CA ILE A 7 -0.68 20.62 5.76
C ILE A 7 0.47 21.49 6.22
N MET A 8 1.68 20.94 6.20
CA MET A 8 2.86 21.75 6.46
C MET A 8 4.15 21.07 5.98
N VAL A 9 4.21 20.72 4.72
CA VAL A 9 5.49 20.40 4.03
C VAL A 9 5.42 20.79 2.55
N ALA A 10 4.86 21.90 2.22
CA ALA A 10 4.79 22.38 0.84
C ALA A 10 5.50 23.74 0.64
N CYS A 11 6.55 24.02 1.40
CA CYS A 11 7.38 25.20 1.18
C CYS A 11 8.84 24.86 1.40
N LEU A 12 9.47 24.11 0.50
CA LEU A 12 10.93 24.06 0.39
C LEU A 12 11.34 24.55 -1.00
N VAL A 13 11.53 25.84 -1.00
CA VAL A 13 12.57 26.66 -1.67
C VAL A 13 13.13 26.13 -2.98
N LEU A 14 12.63 26.72 -4.04
CA LEU A 14 13.24 26.82 -5.35
C LEU A 14 14.47 27.73 -5.28
N THR A 15 15.66 27.17 -5.17
CA THR A 15 16.89 27.86 -5.54
C THR A 15 17.51 27.13 -6.72
N ALA A 16 17.35 27.75 -7.90
CA ALA A 16 18.04 27.37 -9.11
C ALA A 16 19.53 27.66 -8.97
N GLY A 17 20.35 26.65 -9.13
CA GLY A 17 21.81 26.78 -9.19
C GLY A 17 22.45 25.51 -9.74
N SER A 18 22.94 25.57 -10.99
CA SER A 18 24.00 24.77 -11.64
C SER A 18 23.85 23.24 -11.62
N VAL A 19 23.78 22.64 -12.82
CA VAL A 19 23.99 21.22 -13.18
C VAL A 19 23.91 20.28 -11.97
N SER A 20 22.69 20.03 -11.55
CA SER A 20 22.41 19.35 -10.31
C SER A 20 21.38 18.27 -10.61
N ALA A 21 21.59 17.12 -10.01
CA ALA A 21 20.61 16.04 -9.98
C ALA A 21 19.19 16.56 -9.91
N GLU A 22 18.35 16.06 -10.78
CA GLU A 22 16.92 16.41 -10.79
C GLU A 22 16.24 15.80 -9.56
N TRP A 23 15.78 16.64 -8.66
CA TRP A 23 14.91 16.25 -7.57
C TRP A 23 13.47 16.16 -8.03
N PHE A 24 12.71 15.30 -7.40
CA PHE A 24 11.28 15.22 -7.67
C PHE A 24 10.48 15.00 -6.39
N GLY A 25 9.26 15.51 -6.40
CA GLY A 25 8.25 15.28 -5.38
C GLY A 25 6.92 14.97 -6.03
N ASP A 26 6.37 13.80 -5.74
CA ASP A 26 5.12 13.28 -6.30
C ASP A 26 4.04 13.28 -5.22
N VAL A 27 2.82 13.61 -5.61
CA VAL A 27 1.60 13.35 -4.83
C VAL A 27 0.59 12.64 -5.73
N TYR A 28 -0.09 11.65 -5.20
CA TYR A 28 -1.00 10.84 -6.01
C TYR A 28 -2.18 10.30 -5.23
N ILE A 29 -3.21 9.95 -5.97
CA ILE A 29 -4.43 9.32 -5.49
C ILE A 29 -4.92 8.34 -6.55
N GLY A 30 -5.65 7.33 -6.12
CA GLY A 30 -6.22 6.35 -7.03
C GLY A 30 -7.04 5.29 -6.35
N GLN A 31 -7.28 4.21 -7.06
CA GLN A 31 -8.08 3.10 -6.59
C GLN A 31 -7.25 1.84 -6.51
N SER A 32 -7.42 1.10 -5.42
CA SER A 32 -6.78 -0.19 -5.18
C SER A 32 -7.79 -1.33 -5.18
N PHE A 33 -7.35 -2.44 -5.73
CA PHE A 33 -8.07 -3.70 -5.86
C PHE A 33 -7.21 -4.79 -5.25
N THR A 34 -7.61 -5.30 -4.08
CA THR A 34 -6.91 -6.41 -3.44
C THR A 34 -7.53 -7.72 -3.91
N GLU A 35 -6.69 -8.66 -4.33
CA GLU A 35 -7.13 -9.99 -4.75
C GLU A 35 -7.70 -10.77 -3.57
N LYS A 36 -8.50 -11.80 -3.89
CA LYS A 36 -8.99 -12.74 -2.88
C LYS A 36 -7.81 -13.44 -2.21
N SER A 37 -7.89 -13.59 -0.91
CA SER A 37 -6.84 -14.24 -0.14
C SER A 37 -7.41 -15.16 0.91
N ASP A 38 -6.63 -16.18 1.26
CA ASP A 38 -6.92 -17.03 2.40
C ASP A 38 -6.49 -16.32 3.69
N VAL A 39 -7.42 -16.25 4.64
CA VAL A 39 -7.16 -15.67 5.96
C VAL A 39 -7.03 -16.82 6.97
N THR A 40 -5.86 -16.94 7.54
CA THR A 40 -5.55 -17.97 8.53
C THR A 40 -5.56 -17.38 9.93
N VAL A 41 -6.37 -17.97 10.81
CA VAL A 41 -6.48 -17.58 12.22
C VAL A 41 -6.10 -18.77 13.09
N HIS A 42 -5.14 -18.59 13.97
CA HIS A 42 -4.78 -19.58 14.99
C HIS A 42 -5.41 -19.16 16.31
N SER A 43 -6.31 -19.97 16.84
CA SER A 43 -6.91 -19.76 18.15
C SER A 43 -6.62 -20.93 19.09
N SER A 44 -6.90 -20.78 20.38
CA SER A 44 -6.83 -21.87 21.35
C SER A 44 -7.76 -23.04 21.00
N ALA A 45 -8.82 -22.78 20.22
CA ALA A 45 -9.76 -23.79 19.73
C ALA A 45 -9.25 -24.54 18.49
N GLY A 46 -8.15 -24.09 17.87
CA GLY A 46 -7.56 -24.71 16.69
C GLY A 46 -7.21 -23.72 15.57
N LEU A 47 -6.91 -24.28 14.40
CA LEU A 47 -6.60 -23.56 13.17
C LEU A 47 -7.89 -23.35 12.36
N GLY A 48 -8.20 -22.11 12.03
CA GLY A 48 -9.26 -21.74 11.08
C GLY A 48 -8.67 -21.12 9.83
N ILE A 49 -9.01 -21.65 8.65
CA ILE A 49 -8.62 -21.09 7.36
C ILE A 49 -9.89 -20.67 6.63
N PHE A 50 -10.05 -19.36 6.45
CA PHE A 50 -11.11 -18.77 5.65
C PHE A 50 -10.61 -18.64 4.22
N ARG A 51 -11.25 -19.38 3.29
CA ARG A 51 -10.83 -19.47 1.90
C ARG A 51 -11.46 -18.38 1.04
N ASP A 52 -10.68 -17.88 0.06
CA ASP A 52 -11.18 -16.97 -0.97
C ASP A 52 -11.91 -15.73 -0.42
N VAL A 53 -11.39 -15.14 0.66
CA VAL A 53 -11.94 -13.92 1.24
C VAL A 53 -11.82 -12.77 0.24
N GLU A 54 -12.93 -12.15 -0.11
CA GLU A 54 -12.98 -11.01 -1.03
C GLU A 54 -12.79 -9.70 -0.28
N PHE A 55 -12.04 -8.79 -0.92
CA PHE A 55 -11.81 -7.44 -0.42
C PHE A 55 -12.56 -6.41 -1.27
N ASP A 56 -13.18 -5.44 -0.63
CA ASP A 56 -13.76 -4.30 -1.31
C ASP A 56 -12.67 -3.40 -1.89
N ARG A 57 -13.03 -2.68 -2.96
CA ARG A 57 -12.14 -1.65 -3.53
C ARG A 57 -11.86 -0.58 -2.49
N SER A 58 -10.64 -0.06 -2.50
CA SER A 58 -10.22 0.96 -1.56
C SER A 58 -9.56 2.14 -2.26
N LEU A 59 -9.58 3.28 -1.58
CA LEU A 59 -8.81 4.44 -1.99
C LEU A 59 -7.34 4.19 -1.67
N ALA A 60 -6.46 4.51 -2.63
CA ALA A 60 -5.03 4.58 -2.41
C ALA A 60 -4.55 6.01 -2.59
N TYR A 61 -3.66 6.47 -1.73
CA TYR A 61 -3.04 7.78 -1.83
C TYR A 61 -1.66 7.78 -1.21
N GLY A 62 -0.83 8.71 -1.63
CA GLY A 62 0.53 8.78 -1.10
C GLY A 62 1.34 9.91 -1.70
N GLY A 63 2.62 9.89 -1.37
CA GLY A 63 3.61 10.81 -1.90
C GLY A 63 4.98 10.17 -1.95
N ARG A 64 5.72 10.50 -3.00
CA ARG A 64 7.07 10.01 -3.23
C ARG A 64 7.99 11.21 -3.40
N PHE A 65 9.16 11.13 -2.78
CA PHE A 65 10.22 12.13 -2.89
C PHE A 65 11.53 11.43 -3.26
N GLY A 66 12.26 12.01 -4.20
CA GLY A 66 13.47 11.36 -4.66
C GLY A 66 14.32 12.21 -5.58
N ARG A 67 15.29 11.54 -6.19
CA ARG A 67 16.31 12.17 -7.03
C ARG A 67 16.70 11.26 -8.18
N TYR A 68 16.87 11.83 -9.37
CA TYR A 68 17.54 11.19 -10.49
C TYR A 68 19.04 11.50 -10.47
N PHE A 69 19.87 10.53 -10.88
CA PHE A 69 21.31 10.67 -10.83
C PHE A 69 21.86 11.46 -12.03
N ASP A 70 22.85 12.35 -11.79
CA ASP A 70 23.46 13.17 -12.82
C ASP A 70 24.12 12.35 -13.92
N GLY A 71 24.87 11.31 -13.54
CA GLY A 71 25.55 10.39 -14.46
C GLY A 71 24.64 9.39 -15.15
N ALA A 72 23.39 9.26 -14.67
CA ALA A 72 22.40 8.32 -15.19
C ALA A 72 20.98 8.91 -15.05
N PRO A 73 20.59 9.89 -15.86
CA PRO A 73 19.34 10.63 -15.70
C PRO A 73 18.08 9.78 -15.96
N PHE A 74 18.26 8.57 -16.44
CA PHE A 74 17.21 7.56 -16.56
C PHE A 74 16.99 6.78 -15.26
N LEU A 75 17.91 6.87 -14.28
CA LEU A 75 17.89 6.14 -13.03
C LEU A 75 17.63 7.10 -11.86
N GLY A 76 16.68 6.76 -11.00
CA GLY A 76 16.35 7.51 -9.80
C GLY A 76 16.13 6.62 -8.59
N LEU A 77 16.29 7.24 -7.42
CA LEU A 77 15.92 6.66 -6.13
C LEU A 77 14.90 7.57 -5.45
N GLY A 78 13.93 6.98 -4.78
CA GLY A 78 12.92 7.71 -4.03
C GLY A 78 12.46 6.97 -2.79
N VAL A 79 11.95 7.75 -1.84
CA VAL A 79 11.19 7.24 -0.69
C VAL A 79 9.72 7.52 -0.98
N ASP A 80 8.90 6.50 -0.88
CA ASP A 80 7.47 6.53 -1.13
C ASP A 80 6.71 6.17 0.14
N VAL A 81 5.77 7.04 0.53
CA VAL A 81 4.86 6.78 1.65
C VAL A 81 3.45 6.72 1.10
N PHE A 82 2.77 5.60 1.30
CA PHE A 82 1.44 5.39 0.75
C PHE A 82 0.54 4.61 1.70
N ASN A 83 -0.75 4.81 1.51
CA ASN A 83 -1.79 4.14 2.28
C ASN A 83 -2.85 3.57 1.33
N PHE A 84 -3.39 2.41 1.69
CA PHE A 84 -4.63 1.86 1.14
C PHE A 84 -5.34 1.05 2.24
N SER A 85 -6.67 1.03 2.19
CA SER A 85 -7.48 0.46 3.28
C SER A 85 -8.51 -0.53 2.72
N PRO A 86 -8.11 -1.76 2.35
CA PRO A 86 -9.03 -2.78 1.90
C PRO A 86 -9.98 -3.16 3.03
N ARG A 87 -11.24 -3.44 2.68
CA ARG A 87 -12.27 -3.82 3.63
C ARG A 87 -12.78 -5.20 3.30
N ILE A 88 -13.06 -5.97 4.33
CA ILE A 88 -13.77 -7.24 4.20
C ILE A 88 -15.21 -6.98 4.59
N GLY A 89 -16.13 -7.16 3.63
CA GLY A 89 -17.57 -7.11 3.90
C GLY A 89 -18.10 -8.42 4.51
N PRO A 90 -19.34 -8.43 5.01
CA PRO A 90 -20.01 -9.67 5.42
C PRO A 90 -20.19 -10.56 4.20
N GLN A 91 -19.57 -11.72 4.19
CA GLN A 91 -19.62 -12.68 3.09
C GLN A 91 -19.65 -14.11 3.63
N ARG A 92 -20.17 -15.03 2.82
CA ARG A 92 -20.08 -16.47 3.11
C ARG A 92 -18.82 -17.02 2.44
N VAL A 93 -17.96 -17.62 3.23
CA VAL A 93 -16.72 -18.22 2.77
C VAL A 93 -16.64 -19.68 3.23
N ARG A 94 -15.86 -20.45 2.52
CA ARG A 94 -15.50 -21.80 2.97
C ARG A 94 -14.50 -21.66 4.13
N VAL A 95 -14.80 -22.37 5.21
CA VAL A 95 -13.93 -22.42 6.39
C VAL A 95 -13.43 -23.85 6.55
N ASP A 96 -12.13 -24.02 6.48
CA ASP A 96 -11.46 -25.26 6.80
C ASP A 96 -10.92 -25.13 8.23
N GLY A 97 -11.43 -25.91 9.18
CA GLY A 97 -11.02 -25.85 10.59
C GLY A 97 -10.37 -27.14 11.05
N CYS A 98 -9.29 -27.02 11.80
CA CYS A 98 -8.61 -28.16 12.45
C CYS A 98 -8.59 -27.95 13.96
N VAL A 99 -9.14 -28.88 14.72
CA VAL A 99 -9.07 -28.86 16.18
C VAL A 99 -7.95 -29.75 16.69
N PRO A 100 -7.23 -29.39 17.78
CA PRO A 100 -6.08 -30.14 18.28
C PRO A 100 -6.38 -31.59 18.64
N SER A 101 -7.65 -31.92 18.91
CA SER A 101 -8.06 -33.21 19.44
C SER A 101 -8.80 -34.12 18.46
N GLY A 102 -9.03 -33.71 17.19
CA GLY A 102 -9.98 -34.50 16.42
C GLY A 102 -10.09 -34.35 14.92
N GLY A 103 -9.17 -33.74 14.24
CA GLY A 103 -9.18 -33.68 12.78
C GLY A 103 -9.65 -32.35 12.19
N CYS A 104 -9.66 -32.29 10.84
CA CYS A 104 -10.01 -31.10 10.09
C CYS A 104 -11.40 -31.30 9.44
N ASN A 105 -12.32 -30.39 9.69
CA ASN A 105 -13.64 -30.37 9.07
C ASN A 105 -13.80 -29.08 8.26
N GLY A 106 -14.30 -29.23 7.04
CA GLY A 106 -14.68 -28.09 6.21
C GLY A 106 -16.16 -27.74 6.38
N GLY A 107 -16.47 -26.43 6.35
CA GLY A 107 -17.82 -25.92 6.45
C GLY A 107 -17.98 -24.58 5.74
N GLN A 108 -19.18 -24.02 5.80
CA GLN A 108 -19.44 -22.63 5.39
C GLN A 108 -19.51 -21.76 6.64
N GLY A 109 -18.79 -20.66 6.64
CA GLY A 109 -18.81 -19.65 7.68
C GLY A 109 -19.12 -18.27 7.12
N GLY A 110 -19.57 -17.35 7.97
CA GLY A 110 -19.70 -15.95 7.64
C GLY A 110 -18.48 -15.16 8.13
N THR A 111 -18.00 -14.20 7.33
CA THR A 111 -17.05 -13.21 7.80
C THR A 111 -17.79 -12.01 8.37
N ASN A 112 -17.27 -11.42 9.42
CA ASN A 112 -17.71 -10.13 9.94
C ASN A 112 -17.00 -9.00 9.17
N LYS A 113 -17.53 -7.78 9.30
CA LYS A 113 -16.83 -6.59 8.76
C LYS A 113 -15.47 -6.43 9.43
N LEU A 114 -14.44 -6.35 8.62
CA LEU A 114 -13.08 -6.11 9.05
C LEU A 114 -12.50 -4.96 8.23
N ASP A 115 -12.06 -3.91 8.90
CA ASP A 115 -11.31 -2.84 8.26
C ASP A 115 -9.83 -3.14 8.42
N VAL A 116 -9.11 -3.14 7.30
CA VAL A 116 -7.66 -3.28 7.25
C VAL A 116 -7.09 -1.95 6.77
N ASP A 117 -6.17 -1.39 7.51
CA ASP A 117 -5.44 -0.17 7.11
C ASP A 117 -3.96 -0.54 6.90
N ALA A 118 -3.46 -0.29 5.70
CA ALA A 118 -2.09 -0.61 5.30
C ALA A 118 -1.34 0.68 4.95
N LEU A 119 -0.56 1.19 5.88
CA LEU A 119 0.38 2.28 5.67
C LEU A 119 1.76 1.69 5.35
N ALA A 120 2.39 2.16 4.29
CA ALA A 120 3.70 1.68 3.86
C ALA A 120 4.70 2.82 3.66
N ILE A 121 5.95 2.54 3.99
CA ILE A 121 7.12 3.31 3.58
C ILE A 121 8.02 2.43 2.73
N SER A 122 8.41 2.89 1.56
CA SER A 122 9.17 2.12 0.57
C SER A 122 10.40 2.88 0.09
N LEU A 123 11.49 2.17 -0.12
CA LEU A 123 12.60 2.66 -0.93
C LEU A 123 12.40 2.14 -2.36
N ASP A 124 12.36 3.06 -3.32
CA ASP A 124 12.03 2.78 -4.71
C ASP A 124 13.19 3.06 -5.64
N LEU A 125 13.49 2.11 -6.51
CA LEU A 125 14.28 2.31 -7.70
C LEU A 125 13.35 2.69 -8.85
N ILE A 126 13.70 3.75 -9.59
CA ILE A 126 12.90 4.30 -10.69
C ILE A 126 13.75 4.29 -11.95
N LEU A 127 13.24 3.66 -12.99
CA LEU A 127 13.83 3.72 -14.34
C LEU A 127 12.87 4.47 -15.25
N ARG A 128 13.30 5.59 -15.81
CA ARG A 128 12.51 6.39 -16.75
C ARG A 128 13.18 6.49 -18.10
N LEU A 129 12.38 6.65 -19.14
CA LEU A 129 12.85 6.93 -20.50
C LEU A 129 12.41 8.35 -20.88
N PRO A 130 13.32 9.35 -20.86
CA PRO A 130 12.96 10.74 -21.22
C PRO A 130 12.87 10.88 -22.73
N LEU A 131 11.64 11.03 -23.23
CA LEU A 131 11.31 11.21 -24.65
C LEU A 131 10.94 12.67 -24.94
N LEU A 132 11.02 13.07 -26.20
CA LEU A 132 10.63 14.39 -26.69
C LEU A 132 11.31 15.54 -25.90
N LYS A 133 12.63 15.51 -25.86
CA LYS A 133 13.45 16.57 -25.25
C LYS A 133 13.38 17.83 -26.09
N THR A 134 13.13 18.99 -25.46
CA THR A 134 13.13 20.31 -26.04
C THR A 134 13.89 21.29 -25.13
N GLU A 135 14.15 22.50 -25.57
CA GLU A 135 14.77 23.52 -24.70
C GLU A 135 13.91 23.84 -23.46
N THR A 136 12.58 23.77 -23.60
CA THR A 136 11.62 23.96 -22.49
C THR A 136 11.36 22.68 -21.69
N ALA A 137 11.84 21.54 -22.18
CA ALA A 137 11.67 20.23 -21.57
C ALA A 137 12.98 19.42 -21.60
N PRO A 138 14.03 19.87 -20.94
CA PRO A 138 15.35 19.21 -21.01
C PRO A 138 15.30 17.78 -20.50
N TRP A 139 14.38 17.47 -19.60
CA TRP A 139 14.15 16.14 -19.03
C TRP A 139 13.19 15.26 -19.85
N GLY A 140 12.67 15.77 -20.98
CA GLY A 140 11.69 15.11 -21.85
C GLY A 140 10.23 15.38 -21.43
N SER A 141 9.41 15.73 -22.43
CA SER A 141 7.99 16.03 -22.21
C SER A 141 7.15 14.81 -21.91
N VAL A 142 7.61 13.63 -22.35
CA VAL A 142 6.96 12.33 -22.13
C VAL A 142 7.96 11.36 -21.50
N GLN A 143 7.63 10.82 -20.37
CA GLN A 143 8.52 9.94 -19.61
C GLN A 143 7.78 8.65 -19.19
N PRO A 144 7.80 7.60 -20.02
CA PRO A 144 7.47 6.26 -19.54
C PRO A 144 8.47 5.86 -18.46
N TYR A 145 7.98 5.18 -17.42
CA TYR A 145 8.85 4.73 -16.33
C TYR A 145 8.35 3.42 -15.71
N ILE A 146 9.27 2.74 -15.05
CA ILE A 146 8.99 1.59 -14.19
C ILE A 146 9.59 1.84 -12.82
N THR A 147 8.96 1.26 -11.80
CA THR A 147 9.42 1.36 -10.40
C THR A 147 9.49 -0.03 -9.78
N ALA A 148 10.47 -0.23 -8.92
CA ALA A 148 10.57 -1.40 -8.07
C ALA A 148 10.96 -0.95 -6.66
N GLY A 149 10.28 -1.47 -5.64
CA GLY A 149 10.51 -1.04 -4.27
C GLY A 149 10.30 -2.15 -3.25
N MET A 150 10.85 -1.91 -2.06
CA MET A 150 10.72 -2.78 -0.90
C MET A 150 10.01 -2.01 0.22
N PRO A 151 8.67 -2.05 0.29
CA PRO A 151 7.92 -1.40 1.33
C PRO A 151 7.98 -2.15 2.65
N LEU A 152 8.09 -1.39 3.74
CA LEU A 152 7.76 -1.81 5.09
C LEU A 152 6.32 -1.36 5.37
N PHE A 153 5.43 -2.32 5.60
CA PHE A 153 4.03 -2.09 5.94
C PHE A 153 3.82 -2.05 7.44
N ARG A 154 3.02 -1.09 7.86
CA ARG A 154 2.29 -1.11 9.12
C ARG A 154 0.85 -1.44 8.81
N THR A 155 0.41 -2.64 9.17
CA THR A 155 -0.97 -3.09 8.96
C THR A 155 -1.73 -3.02 10.27
N THR A 156 -2.83 -2.29 10.29
CA THR A 156 -3.74 -2.18 11.43
C THR A 156 -5.06 -2.84 11.05
N VAL A 157 -5.54 -3.72 11.91
CA VAL A 157 -6.80 -4.45 11.72
C VAL A 157 -7.78 -4.03 12.79
N THR A 158 -8.96 -3.55 12.37
CA THR A 158 -10.02 -3.11 13.27
C THR A 158 -11.29 -3.94 13.01
N PRO A 159 -11.66 -4.87 13.91
CA PRO A 159 -12.91 -5.61 13.79
C PRO A 159 -14.11 -4.70 14.06
N ARG A 160 -15.08 -4.68 13.14
CA ARG A 160 -16.29 -3.82 13.22
C ARG A 160 -17.55 -4.57 13.59
N THR A 161 -17.56 -5.55 14.40
CA THR A 161 -18.81 -6.09 15.01
C THR A 161 -18.46 -7.24 15.93
N THR A 162 -19.08 -7.35 16.96
CA THR A 162 -20.23 -7.87 17.63
C THR A 162 -19.98 -7.97 19.16
N ALA A 163 -20.98 -8.28 19.94
CA ALA A 163 -20.95 -8.37 21.40
C ALA A 163 -19.82 -9.24 22.01
N GLN A 164 -19.10 -10.02 21.18
CA GLN A 164 -17.97 -10.86 21.60
C GLN A 164 -16.60 -10.17 21.53
N PHE A 165 -16.44 -9.14 20.67
CA PHE A 165 -15.21 -8.33 20.58
C PHE A 165 -15.48 -6.94 21.13
N ARG A 166 -15.79 -6.85 22.40
CA ARG A 166 -16.19 -5.59 23.05
C ARG A 166 -15.05 -4.64 23.38
N ASN A 167 -13.80 -5.04 23.21
CA ASN A 167 -12.65 -4.16 23.39
C ASN A 167 -12.01 -3.92 22.05
N HIS A 168 -12.05 -2.66 21.63
CA HIS A 168 -11.43 -2.13 20.41
C HIS A 168 -9.91 -2.01 20.61
N ASP A 169 -9.22 -3.11 20.73
CA ASP A 169 -7.77 -3.08 20.63
C ASP A 169 -7.42 -3.13 19.14
N GLU A 170 -6.90 -2.02 18.64
CA GLU A 170 -6.30 -1.95 17.32
C GLU A 170 -5.00 -2.77 17.36
N ASP A 171 -5.01 -3.91 16.71
CA ASP A 171 -3.81 -4.72 16.58
C ASP A 171 -3.01 -4.30 15.37
N THR A 172 -1.74 -4.02 15.58
CA THR A 172 -0.82 -3.54 14.55
C THR A 172 0.30 -4.53 14.32
N GLY A 173 0.52 -4.87 13.05
CA GLY A 173 1.64 -5.70 12.60
C GLY A 173 2.56 -4.95 11.65
N TYR A 174 3.84 -5.34 11.63
CA TYR A 174 4.82 -4.84 10.66
C TYR A 174 5.28 -5.98 9.76
N SER A 175 5.30 -5.73 8.45
CA SER A 175 5.68 -6.75 7.47
C SER A 175 6.40 -6.12 6.29
N PHE A 176 7.41 -6.82 5.76
CA PHE A 176 8.05 -6.44 4.52
C PHE A 176 7.26 -6.99 3.33
N GLY A 177 7.23 -6.20 2.26
CA GLY A 177 6.64 -6.58 1.00
C GLY A 177 7.52 -6.20 -0.18
N TYR A 178 6.99 -6.35 -1.39
CA TYR A 178 7.58 -5.80 -2.59
C TYR A 178 6.53 -5.06 -3.40
N LYS A 179 7.02 -4.12 -4.21
CA LYS A 179 6.21 -3.25 -5.04
C LYS A 179 6.83 -3.15 -6.43
N LEU A 180 6.00 -3.29 -7.45
CA LEU A 180 6.35 -3.06 -8.84
C LEU A 180 5.35 -2.09 -9.44
N GLY A 181 5.82 -1.15 -10.23
CA GLY A 181 4.95 -0.18 -10.89
C GLY A 181 5.43 0.15 -12.29
N GLY A 182 4.51 0.67 -13.09
CA GLY A 182 4.82 1.22 -14.40
C GLY A 182 3.84 2.30 -14.77
N GLY A 183 4.34 3.35 -15.40
CA GLY A 183 3.53 4.51 -15.69
C GLY A 183 4.10 5.39 -16.79
N ILE A 184 3.38 6.46 -17.03
CA ILE A 184 3.78 7.52 -17.96
C ILE A 184 3.59 8.87 -17.27
N ALA A 185 4.59 9.72 -17.36
CA ALA A 185 4.53 11.11 -16.91
C ALA A 185 4.61 12.04 -18.11
N LEU A 186 3.74 13.04 -18.11
CA LEU A 186 3.58 14.05 -19.16
C LEU A 186 3.84 15.43 -18.56
N GLN A 187 4.73 16.19 -19.18
CA GLN A 187 5.00 17.56 -18.76
C GLN A 187 3.82 18.47 -19.09
N VAL A 188 3.29 19.14 -18.08
CA VAL A 188 2.17 20.07 -18.20
C VAL A 188 2.62 21.53 -17.97
N ALA A 189 3.73 21.72 -17.25
CA ALA A 189 4.40 23.02 -17.08
C ALA A 189 5.91 22.78 -16.92
N GLN A 190 6.71 23.84 -16.91
CA GLN A 190 8.19 23.75 -16.87
C GLN A 190 8.72 22.80 -15.79
N ASN A 191 8.13 22.85 -14.60
CA ASN A 191 8.56 22.07 -13.43
C ASN A 191 7.46 21.12 -12.92
N LEU A 192 6.41 20.88 -13.72
CA LEU A 192 5.26 20.09 -13.29
C LEU A 192 4.91 19.02 -14.32
N MET A 193 4.77 17.79 -13.85
CA MET A 193 4.32 16.67 -14.66
C MET A 193 3.03 16.09 -14.08
N LEU A 194 2.14 15.68 -14.96
CA LEU A 194 1.00 14.81 -14.63
C LEU A 194 1.42 13.36 -14.93
N PHE A 195 1.10 12.43 -14.06
CA PHE A 195 1.41 11.03 -14.32
C PHE A 195 0.22 10.10 -14.02
N ALA A 196 0.24 8.95 -14.70
CA ALA A 196 -0.59 7.81 -14.40
C ALA A 196 0.31 6.60 -14.17
N GLU A 197 0.03 5.81 -13.13
CA GLU A 197 0.81 4.65 -12.72
C GLU A 197 -0.11 3.47 -12.43
N TYR A 198 0.23 2.31 -12.94
CA TYR A 198 -0.26 1.04 -12.46
C TYR A 198 0.77 0.45 -11.50
N ARG A 199 0.31 0.00 -10.34
CA ARG A 199 1.15 -0.52 -9.27
C ARG A 199 0.63 -1.85 -8.77
N PHE A 200 1.51 -2.81 -8.67
CA PHE A 200 1.30 -4.06 -7.95
C PHE A 200 2.07 -4.03 -6.64
N THR A 201 1.43 -4.49 -5.57
CA THR A 201 2.02 -4.55 -4.23
C THR A 201 1.67 -5.88 -3.59
N HIS A 202 2.68 -6.58 -3.08
CA HIS A 202 2.52 -7.81 -2.32
C HIS A 202 3.02 -7.63 -0.90
N VAL A 203 2.23 -8.03 0.07
CA VAL A 203 2.65 -8.10 1.47
C VAL A 203 2.00 -9.29 2.18
N ARG A 204 2.79 -10.01 2.92
CA ARG A 204 2.31 -11.03 3.86
C ARG A 204 2.08 -10.38 5.21
N ALA A 205 0.83 -9.98 5.47
CA ALA A 205 0.43 -9.35 6.71
C ALA A 205 0.29 -10.42 7.81
N SER A 206 0.92 -10.14 8.95
CA SER A 206 0.79 -10.94 10.17
C SER A 206 0.45 -10.00 11.32
N VAL A 207 -0.73 -10.20 11.91
CA VAL A 207 -1.23 -9.39 13.02
C VAL A 207 -1.61 -10.32 14.16
N GLU A 208 -1.26 -9.97 15.38
CA GLU A 208 -1.66 -10.73 16.57
C GLU A 208 -2.98 -10.18 17.10
N LEU A 209 -4.07 -10.92 16.91
CA LEU A 209 -5.36 -10.58 17.49
C LEU A 209 -5.40 -11.02 18.96
N ARG A 210 -5.82 -10.13 19.84
CA ARG A 210 -6.10 -10.46 21.25
C ARG A 210 -7.54 -10.90 21.41
N ASP A 211 -7.74 -12.12 21.88
CA ASP A 211 -9.05 -12.58 22.29
C ASP A 211 -9.38 -12.00 23.68
N ALA A 212 -10.39 -11.13 23.75
CA ALA A 212 -10.80 -10.47 24.98
C ALA A 212 -11.31 -11.42 26.09
N THR A 213 -11.67 -12.66 25.71
CA THR A 213 -12.21 -13.66 26.65
C THR A 213 -11.17 -14.60 27.20
N THR A 214 -10.12 -14.90 26.45
CA THR A 214 -9.15 -15.94 26.83
C THR A 214 -7.74 -15.44 27.08
N LEU A 215 -7.46 -14.14 26.85
CA LEU A 215 -6.11 -13.53 26.90
C LEU A 215 -5.07 -14.26 26.00
N HIS A 216 -5.52 -15.08 25.06
CA HIS A 216 -4.66 -15.80 24.15
C HIS A 216 -4.42 -14.98 22.88
N HIS A 217 -3.19 -14.92 22.45
CA HIS A 217 -2.80 -14.31 21.19
C HIS A 217 -3.18 -15.24 20.04
N ALA A 218 -4.02 -14.75 19.13
CA ALA A 218 -4.38 -15.49 17.93
C ALA A 218 -3.71 -14.82 16.72
N PRO A 219 -2.60 -15.35 16.20
CA PRO A 219 -1.99 -14.79 15.01
C PRO A 219 -2.91 -14.96 13.80
N LEU A 220 -3.23 -13.83 13.18
CA LEU A 220 -3.93 -13.72 11.92
C LEU A 220 -2.91 -13.49 10.81
N ARG A 221 -2.95 -14.31 9.76
CA ARG A 221 -2.09 -14.19 8.60
C ARG A 221 -2.92 -14.09 7.34
N MET A 222 -2.54 -13.15 6.47
CA MET A 222 -3.16 -12.97 5.15
C MET A 222 -2.11 -12.47 4.15
N ASP A 223 -2.21 -12.92 2.91
CA ASP A 223 -1.44 -12.36 1.81
C ASP A 223 -2.30 -11.27 1.14
N LEU A 224 -1.74 -10.07 0.97
CA LEU A 224 -2.41 -8.95 0.32
C LEU A 224 -1.72 -8.66 -1.00
N ASP A 225 -2.29 -9.18 -2.07
CA ASP A 225 -1.92 -8.89 -3.45
C ASP A 225 -2.82 -7.78 -3.96
N THR A 226 -2.24 -6.58 -4.12
CA THR A 226 -3.02 -5.36 -4.39
C THR A 226 -2.55 -4.69 -5.67
N HIS A 227 -3.51 -4.49 -6.56
CA HIS A 227 -3.36 -3.74 -7.81
C HIS A 227 -3.92 -2.33 -7.61
N SER A 228 -3.18 -1.31 -8.01
CA SER A 228 -3.60 0.08 -7.88
C SER A 228 -3.46 0.81 -9.20
N VAL A 229 -4.46 1.63 -9.53
CA VAL A 229 -4.40 2.60 -10.63
C VAL A 229 -4.37 3.98 -10.00
N LEU A 230 -3.29 4.69 -10.25
CA LEU A 230 -2.96 5.95 -9.60
C LEU A 230 -2.81 7.06 -10.62
N VAL A 231 -3.21 8.26 -10.26
CA VAL A 231 -2.93 9.50 -10.99
C VAL A 231 -2.34 10.51 -10.03
N GLY A 232 -1.41 11.32 -10.50
CA GLY A 232 -0.72 12.24 -9.62
C GLY A 232 -0.01 13.37 -10.33
N LEU A 233 0.52 14.26 -9.52
CA LEU A 233 1.34 15.38 -9.94
C LEU A 233 2.77 15.18 -9.43
N SER A 234 3.74 15.53 -10.25
CA SER A 234 5.15 15.47 -9.94
C SER A 234 5.80 16.83 -10.16
N ALA A 235 6.29 17.42 -9.10
CA ALA A 235 7.15 18.61 -9.19
C ALA A 235 8.60 18.20 -9.40
N ARG A 236 9.32 18.96 -10.25
CA ARG A 236 10.73 18.69 -10.63
C ARG A 236 11.57 19.96 -10.43
N TRP A 237 12.79 19.84 -9.91
CA TRP A 237 13.72 20.97 -9.75
C TRP A 237 15.20 20.52 -9.69
#